data_8811451fcd70f32770578f9fa78626b9
#
_entry.id   8811451fcd70f32770578f9fa78626b9
#
_cell.length_a   1.000
_cell.length_b   1.000
_cell.length_c   1.000
_cell.angle_alpha   90.00
_cell.angle_beta   90.00
_cell.angle_gamma   90.00
#
_symmetry.space_group_name_H-M   'P 1'
#
loop_
_entity.id
_entity.type
_entity.pdbx_description
1 polymer ?
#
loop_
_entity_poly.entity_id
_entity_poly.type
_entity_poly.pdbx_seq_one_letter_code
_entity_poly.pdbx_strand_id
1 'polypeptide(L)'
;GNLFRENQQTGELMLDNNELERERGITILSKNVSINYKGTKINIIDTPGHSDFGGEVERVLNMADGCLLLVDAFEGPMPQTRFVLRKALEIGLKPIVVVNKVDKLNCRPEEVYEMVFDLMFDLNATEEQLDFPVIYGSAKNGWMGPDYSNPTNDIKYLLDQILEHIPAPQQLEGTPQMLITSLDYSIYTGRIAVGRVHRGTIREGMNVTIA
;
A
#
# COMPACT_ATOMS: atom_id res chain seq x y z
N GLY A 1 -12.94 6.20 9.03
CA GLY A 1 -13.03 6.02 10.49
C GLY A 1 -12.06 6.94 11.19
N ASN A 2 -12.38 7.43 12.38
CA ASN A 2 -11.46 8.27 13.16
C ASN A 2 -10.27 7.41 13.62
N LEU A 3 -9.10 7.64 13.04
CA LEU A 3 -7.84 6.98 13.40
C LEU A 3 -7.25 7.55 14.71
N PHE A 4 -7.75 8.72 15.17
CA PHE A 4 -7.22 9.46 16.33
C PHE A 4 -8.30 9.80 17.35
N ARG A 5 -7.90 9.92 18.63
CA ARG A 5 -8.75 10.48 19.67
C ARG A 5 -8.93 11.99 19.45
N GLU A 6 -10.08 12.54 19.85
CA GLU A 6 -10.50 13.94 19.61
C GLU A 6 -9.48 15.04 19.99
N ASN A 7 -8.47 14.72 20.79
CA ASN A 7 -7.46 15.68 21.28
C ASN A 7 -6.05 15.47 20.68
N GLN A 8 -5.90 14.66 19.62
CA GLN A 8 -4.61 14.44 18.97
C GLN A 8 -4.42 15.46 17.84
N GLN A 9 -3.38 16.29 17.93
CA GLN A 9 -2.99 17.18 16.82
C GLN A 9 -2.49 16.30 15.66
N THR A 10 -3.22 16.29 14.55
CA THR A 10 -2.85 15.59 13.33
C THR A 10 -1.97 16.51 12.48
N GLY A 11 -0.67 16.20 12.42
CA GLY A 11 0.24 16.85 11.47
C GLY A 11 0.04 16.32 10.03
N GLU A 12 0.66 16.94 9.04
CA GLU A 12 0.58 16.54 7.62
C GLU A 12 1.07 15.11 7.36
N LEU A 13 1.95 14.56 8.21
CA LEU A 13 2.51 13.20 8.12
C LEU A 13 1.92 12.31 9.23
N MET A 14 0.68 11.89 9.06
CA MET A 14 -0.11 11.20 10.09
C MET A 14 0.45 9.84 10.51
N LEU A 15 1.11 9.11 9.62
CA LEU A 15 1.68 7.79 9.88
C LEU A 15 3.17 7.84 10.26
N ASP A 16 3.90 8.91 9.89
CA ASP A 16 5.34 9.02 10.14
C ASP A 16 5.60 9.56 11.55
N ASN A 17 5.76 8.65 12.51
CA ASN A 17 6.00 8.98 13.92
C ASN A 17 7.50 9.09 14.28
N ASN A 18 8.41 8.69 13.40
CA ASN A 18 9.85 8.75 13.61
C ASN A 18 10.38 10.17 13.30
N GLU A 19 11.22 10.72 14.16
CA GLU A 19 11.83 12.04 13.97
C GLU A 19 12.59 12.13 12.65
N LEU A 20 13.33 11.09 12.25
CA LEU A 20 14.06 11.03 10.99
C LEU A 20 13.15 11.02 9.76
N GLU A 21 12.00 10.37 9.83
CA GLU A 21 10.99 10.37 8.76
C GLU A 21 10.41 11.77 8.56
N ARG A 22 10.10 12.45 9.65
CA ARG A 22 9.59 13.83 9.62
C ARG A 22 10.62 14.83 9.10
N GLU A 23 11.89 14.70 9.51
CA GLU A 23 12.98 15.57 9.07
C GLU A 23 13.26 15.41 7.57
N ARG A 24 13.25 14.17 7.08
CA ARG A 24 13.55 13.84 5.67
C ARG A 24 12.33 13.90 4.76
N GLY A 25 11.13 13.87 5.31
CA GLY A 25 9.86 13.82 4.55
C GLY A 25 9.68 12.53 3.75
N ILE A 26 10.24 11.41 4.23
CA ILE A 26 10.16 10.09 3.57
C ILE A 26 9.81 9.01 4.58
N THR A 27 9.05 8.00 4.14
CA THR A 27 8.78 6.80 4.93
C THR A 27 10.02 5.90 4.97
N ILE A 28 10.49 5.56 6.16
CA ILE A 28 11.64 4.66 6.40
C ILE A 28 11.16 3.28 6.81
N LEU A 29 10.20 3.22 7.74
CA LEU A 29 9.59 1.98 8.23
C LEU A 29 8.17 1.83 7.70
N SER A 30 7.80 0.61 7.34
CA SER A 30 6.44 0.30 6.93
C SER A 30 5.43 0.55 8.06
N LYS A 31 4.27 1.09 7.70
CA LYS A 31 3.16 1.35 8.63
C LYS A 31 1.94 0.55 8.23
N ASN A 32 1.23 0.03 9.22
CA ASN A 32 0.02 -0.76 9.01
C ASN A 32 -1.21 0.00 9.50
N VAL A 33 -2.20 0.15 8.63
CA VAL A 33 -3.49 0.74 8.93
C VAL A 33 -4.60 -0.20 8.47
N SER A 34 -5.70 -0.23 9.20
CA SER A 34 -6.83 -1.13 8.93
C SER A 34 -8.11 -0.32 8.87
N ILE A 35 -8.89 -0.54 7.82
CA ILE A 35 -10.21 0.05 7.65
C ILE A 35 -11.26 -1.04 7.38
N ASN A 36 -12.52 -0.77 7.76
CA ASN A 36 -13.65 -1.61 7.38
C ASN A 36 -14.47 -0.90 6.31
N TYR A 37 -14.64 -1.55 5.17
CA TYR A 37 -15.42 -1.03 4.06
C TYR A 37 -16.34 -2.11 3.48
N LYS A 38 -17.64 -1.83 3.40
CA LYS A 38 -18.66 -2.77 2.92
C LYS A 38 -18.58 -4.17 3.55
N GLY A 39 -18.29 -4.24 4.86
CA GLY A 39 -18.17 -5.50 5.59
C GLY A 39 -16.82 -6.23 5.41
N THR A 40 -15.91 -5.71 4.60
CA THR A 40 -14.56 -6.25 4.41
C THR A 40 -13.54 -5.44 5.17
N LYS A 41 -12.64 -6.12 5.88
CA LYS A 41 -11.47 -5.50 6.51
C LYS A 41 -10.35 -5.38 5.49
N ILE A 42 -9.95 -4.15 5.19
CA ILE A 42 -8.83 -3.84 4.31
C ILE A 42 -7.65 -3.42 5.17
N ASN A 43 -6.54 -4.17 5.10
CA ASN A 43 -5.29 -3.81 5.73
C ASN A 43 -4.41 -3.10 4.69
N ILE A 44 -3.98 -1.89 5.02
CA ILE A 44 -3.15 -1.05 4.16
C ILE A 44 -1.76 -0.99 4.78
N ILE A 45 -0.74 -1.30 4.00
CA ILE A 45 0.65 -1.23 4.41
C ILE A 45 1.31 -0.10 3.62
N ASP A 46 1.69 0.95 4.32
CA ASP A 46 2.49 2.03 3.73
C ASP A 46 3.94 1.57 3.59
N THR A 47 4.47 1.65 2.38
CA THR A 47 5.73 1.02 1.99
C THR A 47 6.78 2.09 1.70
N PRO A 48 8.02 1.98 2.24
CA PRO A 48 9.10 2.85 1.83
C PRO A 48 9.32 2.81 0.32
N GLY A 49 9.44 3.98 -0.31
CA GLY A 49 9.66 4.07 -1.76
C GLY A 49 11.12 4.08 -2.17
N HIS A 50 12.05 4.30 -1.23
CA HIS A 50 13.46 4.49 -1.53
C HIS A 50 14.23 3.17 -1.67
N SER A 51 15.13 3.08 -2.66
CA SER A 51 15.93 1.86 -2.94
C SER A 51 16.83 1.45 -1.77
N ASP A 52 17.23 2.38 -0.91
CA ASP A 52 18.06 2.11 0.26
C ASP A 52 17.36 1.22 1.30
N PHE A 53 16.03 1.13 1.25
CA PHE A 53 15.21 0.31 2.13
C PHE A 53 14.70 -0.98 1.46
N GLY A 54 15.44 -1.50 0.48
CA GLY A 54 15.04 -2.66 -0.32
C GLY A 54 14.65 -3.90 0.49
N GLY A 55 15.36 -4.17 1.58
CA GLY A 55 15.03 -5.29 2.48
C GLY A 55 13.71 -5.11 3.22
N GLU A 56 13.34 -3.87 3.58
CA GLU A 56 12.03 -3.56 4.17
C GLU A 56 10.93 -3.71 3.12
N VAL A 57 11.15 -3.19 1.91
CA VAL A 57 10.22 -3.32 0.79
C VAL A 57 9.89 -4.77 0.51
N GLU A 58 10.89 -5.65 0.38
CA GLU A 58 10.67 -7.08 0.12
C GLU A 58 9.86 -7.77 1.23
N ARG A 59 10.17 -7.47 2.49
CA ARG A 59 9.43 -8.02 3.64
C ARG A 59 7.97 -7.61 3.62
N VAL A 60 7.70 -6.34 3.33
CA VAL A 60 6.35 -5.77 3.30
C VAL A 60 5.54 -6.35 2.14
N LEU A 61 6.12 -6.40 0.94
CA LEU A 61 5.43 -6.93 -0.23
C LEU A 61 5.00 -8.38 -0.05
N ASN A 62 5.76 -9.20 0.67
CA ASN A 62 5.39 -10.58 1.01
C ASN A 62 4.16 -10.69 1.94
N MET A 63 3.74 -9.61 2.58
CA MET A 63 2.51 -9.57 3.38
C MET A 63 1.27 -9.17 2.57
N ALA A 64 1.44 -8.62 1.37
CA ALA A 64 0.37 -8.06 0.57
C ALA A 64 -0.30 -9.10 -0.34
N ASP A 65 -1.55 -8.86 -0.71
CA ASP A 65 -2.30 -9.63 -1.71
C ASP A 65 -2.45 -8.87 -3.03
N GLY A 66 -2.12 -7.58 -3.03
CA GLY A 66 -2.08 -6.70 -4.19
C GLY A 66 -1.35 -5.40 -3.85
N CYS A 67 -1.17 -4.52 -4.81
CA CYS A 67 -0.50 -3.24 -4.58
C CYS A 67 -1.23 -2.07 -5.25
N LEU A 68 -1.20 -0.93 -4.57
CA LEU A 68 -1.57 0.36 -5.15
C LEU A 68 -0.29 1.06 -5.63
N LEU A 69 -0.16 1.22 -6.93
CA LEU A 69 0.94 1.97 -7.52
C LEU A 69 0.55 3.44 -7.64
N LEU A 70 1.03 4.28 -6.72
CA LEU A 70 0.78 5.71 -6.75
C LEU A 70 1.80 6.41 -7.63
N VAL A 71 1.32 7.16 -8.62
CA VAL A 71 2.15 7.91 -9.55
C VAL A 71 1.68 9.38 -9.59
N ASP A 72 2.61 10.32 -9.58
CA ASP A 72 2.31 11.74 -9.72
C ASP A 72 1.91 12.05 -11.15
N ALA A 73 0.74 12.69 -11.36
CA ALA A 73 0.20 13.03 -12.67
C ALA A 73 1.05 14.02 -13.48
N PHE A 74 2.01 14.69 -12.84
CA PHE A 74 2.94 15.61 -13.50
C PHE A 74 4.30 14.97 -13.79
N GLU A 75 4.88 14.27 -12.78
CA GLU A 75 6.23 13.73 -12.87
C GLU A 75 6.27 12.35 -13.55
N GLY A 76 5.21 11.56 -13.42
CA GLY A 76 5.18 10.18 -13.89
C GLY A 76 5.94 9.21 -12.95
N PRO A 77 6.21 7.97 -13.42
CA PRO A 77 6.93 6.97 -12.63
C PRO A 77 8.40 7.37 -12.45
N MET A 78 8.84 7.41 -11.20
CA MET A 78 10.20 7.75 -10.79
C MET A 78 11.09 6.48 -10.70
N PRO A 79 12.43 6.61 -10.62
CA PRO A 79 13.33 5.44 -10.45
C PRO A 79 12.96 4.55 -9.26
N GLN A 80 12.52 5.13 -8.15
CA GLN A 80 12.05 4.41 -6.98
C GLN A 80 10.80 3.59 -7.30
N THR A 81 9.88 4.14 -8.09
CA THR A 81 8.68 3.44 -8.58
C THR A 81 9.06 2.18 -9.34
N ARG A 82 10.06 2.28 -10.26
CA ARG A 82 10.56 1.14 -11.02
C ARG A 82 11.10 0.01 -10.12
N PHE A 83 11.84 0.37 -9.08
CA PHE A 83 12.40 -0.61 -8.15
C PHE A 83 11.31 -1.37 -7.40
N VAL A 84 10.38 -0.65 -6.76
CA VAL A 84 9.31 -1.27 -5.95
C VAL A 84 8.35 -2.05 -6.82
N LEU A 85 7.96 -1.51 -7.98
CA LEU A 85 7.07 -2.17 -8.92
C LEU A 85 7.66 -3.49 -9.43
N ARG A 86 8.94 -3.52 -9.82
CA ARG A 86 9.62 -4.75 -10.23
C ARG A 86 9.48 -5.84 -9.16
N LYS A 87 9.76 -5.49 -7.89
CA LYS A 87 9.64 -6.44 -6.78
C LYS A 87 8.20 -6.94 -6.57
N ALA A 88 7.22 -6.07 -6.70
CA ALA A 88 5.81 -6.44 -6.61
C ALA A 88 5.39 -7.40 -7.74
N LEU A 89 5.82 -7.13 -8.98
CA LEU A 89 5.51 -7.97 -10.13
C LEU A 89 6.21 -9.34 -10.04
N GLU A 90 7.47 -9.40 -9.60
CA GLU A 90 8.25 -10.64 -9.41
C GLU A 90 7.57 -11.64 -8.46
N ILE A 91 6.88 -11.15 -7.43
CA ILE A 91 6.12 -12.00 -6.47
C ILE A 91 4.65 -12.19 -6.85
N GLY A 92 4.25 -11.73 -8.03
CA GLY A 92 2.92 -11.96 -8.61
C GLY A 92 1.82 -11.07 -8.07
N LEU A 93 2.12 -9.93 -7.43
CA LEU A 93 1.08 -9.00 -6.99
C LEU A 93 0.36 -8.38 -8.20
N LYS A 94 -0.97 -8.22 -8.07
CA LYS A 94 -1.79 -7.49 -9.03
C LYS A 94 -1.78 -6.00 -8.67
N PRO A 95 -1.34 -5.12 -9.59
CA PRO A 95 -1.31 -3.69 -9.34
C PRO A 95 -2.67 -3.05 -9.64
N ILE A 96 -3.00 -2.01 -8.87
CA ILE A 96 -3.99 -0.97 -9.21
C ILE A 96 -3.20 0.32 -9.34
N VAL A 97 -3.30 0.97 -10.48
CA VAL A 97 -2.57 2.24 -10.73
C VAL A 97 -3.41 3.42 -10.28
N VAL A 98 -2.82 4.29 -9.48
CA VAL A 98 -3.45 5.51 -8.99
C VAL A 98 -2.65 6.71 -9.47
N VAL A 99 -3.16 7.40 -10.49
CA VAL A 99 -2.59 8.64 -11.00
C VAL A 99 -3.08 9.78 -10.11
N ASN A 100 -2.24 10.15 -9.16
CA ASN A 100 -2.53 11.13 -8.11
C ASN A 100 -2.08 12.54 -8.50
N LYS A 101 -2.61 13.54 -7.80
CA LYS A 101 -2.29 14.96 -7.98
C LYS A 101 -2.73 15.53 -9.34
N VAL A 102 -3.86 15.06 -9.87
CA VAL A 102 -4.45 15.59 -11.11
C VAL A 102 -4.99 17.02 -10.95
N ASP A 103 -5.01 17.54 -9.71
CA ASP A 103 -5.29 18.95 -9.38
C ASP A 103 -4.12 19.88 -9.65
N LYS A 104 -2.93 19.37 -9.97
CA LYS A 104 -1.77 20.20 -10.32
C LYS A 104 -1.96 20.87 -11.69
N LEU A 105 -1.50 22.11 -11.77
CA LEU A 105 -1.39 22.79 -13.06
C LEU A 105 -0.40 22.04 -13.97
N ASN A 106 -0.73 21.87 -15.23
CA ASN A 106 0.05 21.14 -16.23
C ASN A 106 0.22 19.64 -15.92
N CYS A 107 -0.67 19.01 -15.16
CA CYS A 107 -0.71 17.57 -15.07
C CYS A 107 -1.00 16.96 -16.45
N ARG A 108 -0.47 15.73 -16.68
CA ARG A 108 -0.57 14.98 -17.94
C ARG A 108 -0.95 13.53 -17.68
N PRO A 109 -2.14 13.28 -17.13
CA PRO A 109 -2.52 11.96 -16.65
C PRO A 109 -2.54 10.88 -17.74
N GLU A 110 -2.87 11.22 -18.98
CA GLU A 110 -2.84 10.30 -20.13
C GLU A 110 -1.42 9.85 -20.47
N GLU A 111 -0.48 10.80 -20.58
CA GLU A 111 0.93 10.49 -20.83
C GLU A 111 1.52 9.66 -19.68
N VAL A 112 1.15 9.98 -18.42
CA VAL A 112 1.61 9.21 -17.24
C VAL A 112 1.06 7.80 -17.27
N TYR A 113 -0.17 7.57 -17.73
CA TYR A 113 -0.71 6.24 -17.96
C TYR A 113 0.15 5.44 -18.95
N GLU A 114 0.46 6.02 -20.11
CA GLU A 114 1.33 5.38 -21.12
C GLU A 114 2.72 5.07 -20.55
N MET A 115 3.32 6.00 -19.81
CA MET A 115 4.61 5.79 -19.13
C MET A 115 4.58 4.62 -18.14
N VAL A 116 3.47 4.45 -17.41
CA VAL A 116 3.30 3.32 -16.47
C VAL A 116 3.13 2.03 -17.22
N PHE A 117 2.34 2.03 -18.29
CA PHE A 117 2.14 0.85 -19.15
C PHE A 117 3.46 0.37 -19.77
N ASP A 118 4.24 1.29 -20.35
CA ASP A 118 5.57 1.01 -20.89
C ASP A 118 6.51 0.48 -19.81
N LEU A 119 6.48 1.06 -18.61
CA LEU A 119 7.28 0.60 -17.49
C LEU A 119 6.92 -0.82 -17.08
N MET A 120 5.64 -1.18 -17.02
CA MET A 120 5.21 -2.55 -16.70
C MET A 120 5.64 -3.54 -17.78
N PHE A 121 5.52 -3.15 -19.05
CA PHE A 121 5.98 -3.95 -20.18
C PHE A 121 7.49 -4.20 -20.11
N ASP A 122 8.29 -3.15 -19.86
CA ASP A 122 9.75 -3.24 -19.67
C ASP A 122 10.15 -4.14 -18.49
N LEU A 123 9.29 -4.25 -17.48
CA LEU A 123 9.51 -5.10 -16.32
C LEU A 123 8.99 -6.53 -16.50
N ASN A 124 8.57 -6.89 -17.72
CA ASN A 124 8.01 -8.20 -18.08
C ASN A 124 6.79 -8.58 -17.24
N ALA A 125 5.89 -7.63 -16.98
CA ALA A 125 4.61 -7.90 -16.36
C ALA A 125 3.82 -8.95 -17.19
N THR A 126 3.11 -9.83 -16.49
CA THR A 126 2.24 -10.82 -17.14
C THR A 126 1.02 -10.15 -17.76
N GLU A 127 0.33 -10.84 -18.69
CA GLU A 127 -0.93 -10.33 -19.27
C GLU A 127 -1.95 -9.97 -18.19
N GLU A 128 -2.07 -10.78 -17.12
CA GLU A 128 -2.95 -10.49 -15.98
C GLU A 128 -2.53 -9.25 -15.19
N GLN A 129 -1.23 -8.94 -15.15
CA GLN A 129 -0.72 -7.75 -14.48
C GLN A 129 -0.82 -6.50 -15.36
N LEU A 130 -0.83 -6.66 -16.68
CA LEU A 130 -1.05 -5.58 -17.64
C LEU A 130 -2.53 -5.17 -17.74
N ASP A 131 -3.46 -6.04 -17.34
CA ASP A 131 -4.89 -5.73 -17.21
C ASP A 131 -5.18 -5.06 -15.86
N PHE A 132 -4.53 -3.94 -15.59
CA PHE A 132 -4.66 -3.21 -14.34
C PHE A 132 -5.70 -2.09 -14.44
N PRO A 133 -6.53 -1.89 -13.41
CA PRO A 133 -7.40 -0.74 -13.33
C PRO A 133 -6.59 0.55 -13.07
N VAL A 134 -7.03 1.65 -13.70
CA VAL A 134 -6.45 2.97 -13.47
C VAL A 134 -7.46 3.86 -12.77
N ILE A 135 -6.99 4.56 -11.75
CA ILE A 135 -7.77 5.47 -10.93
C ILE A 135 -7.08 6.83 -10.95
N TYR A 136 -7.86 7.87 -11.13
CA TYR A 136 -7.37 9.23 -11.13
C TYR A 136 -7.88 9.98 -9.91
N GLY A 137 -7.08 10.91 -9.39
CA GLY A 137 -7.58 11.73 -8.31
C GLY A 137 -6.58 12.68 -7.66
N SER A 138 -7.06 13.31 -6.61
CA SER A 138 -6.27 14.16 -5.73
C SER A 138 -6.45 13.72 -4.29
N ALA A 139 -5.44 13.05 -3.74
CA ALA A 139 -5.44 12.65 -2.34
C ALA A 139 -5.54 13.88 -1.41
N LYS A 140 -4.93 15.00 -1.80
CA LYS A 140 -5.01 16.27 -1.07
C LYS A 140 -6.46 16.79 -0.98
N ASN A 141 -7.22 16.66 -2.06
CA ASN A 141 -8.61 17.12 -2.13
C ASN A 141 -9.61 16.02 -1.71
N GLY A 142 -9.13 14.80 -1.38
CA GLY A 142 -9.92 13.72 -0.81
C GLY A 142 -10.82 12.98 -1.80
N TRP A 143 -10.48 12.97 -3.10
CA TRP A 143 -11.29 12.28 -4.08
C TRP A 143 -10.47 11.37 -5.01
N MET A 144 -11.10 10.26 -5.46
CA MET A 144 -10.59 9.32 -6.45
C MET A 144 -11.73 8.84 -7.34
N GLY A 145 -11.49 8.72 -8.65
CA GLY A 145 -12.52 8.33 -9.62
C GLY A 145 -11.94 7.73 -10.90
N PRO A 146 -12.82 7.27 -11.81
CA PRO A 146 -12.40 6.67 -13.09
C PRO A 146 -11.95 7.70 -14.13
N ASP A 147 -12.27 8.97 -13.92
CA ASP A 147 -12.03 10.05 -14.87
C ASP A 147 -11.52 11.30 -14.15
N TYR A 148 -10.36 11.78 -14.57
CA TYR A 148 -9.74 12.96 -13.97
C TYR A 148 -10.47 14.27 -14.32
N SER A 149 -11.29 14.27 -15.38
CA SER A 149 -12.08 15.43 -15.79
C SER A 149 -13.36 15.60 -14.98
N ASN A 150 -13.79 14.54 -14.27
CA ASN A 150 -15.01 14.52 -13.47
C ASN A 150 -14.70 14.14 -12.02
N PRO A 151 -14.22 15.08 -11.19
CA PRO A 151 -13.91 14.82 -9.79
C PRO A 151 -15.09 14.24 -9.01
N THR A 152 -14.84 13.20 -8.25
CA THR A 152 -15.80 12.64 -7.28
C THR A 152 -15.74 13.40 -5.96
N ASN A 153 -16.63 13.07 -5.01
CA ASN A 153 -16.65 13.76 -3.71
C ASN A 153 -15.90 12.97 -2.61
N ASP A 154 -15.42 11.76 -2.92
CA ASP A 154 -14.78 10.87 -1.96
C ASP A 154 -13.84 9.85 -2.62
N ILE A 155 -13.28 8.96 -1.82
CA ILE A 155 -12.37 7.89 -2.29
C ILE A 155 -13.07 6.53 -2.45
N LYS A 156 -14.38 6.47 -2.42
CA LYS A 156 -15.11 5.18 -2.45
C LYS A 156 -14.82 4.39 -3.71
N TYR A 157 -14.66 5.06 -4.84
CA TYR A 157 -14.32 4.40 -6.10
C TYR A 157 -13.00 3.60 -5.97
N LEU A 158 -11.96 4.16 -5.35
CA LEU A 158 -10.72 3.44 -5.07
C LEU A 158 -10.95 2.21 -4.19
N LEU A 159 -11.75 2.35 -3.12
CA LEU A 159 -12.05 1.23 -2.23
C LEU A 159 -12.88 0.14 -2.92
N ASP A 160 -13.77 0.50 -3.82
CA ASP A 160 -14.54 -0.46 -4.63
C ASP A 160 -13.62 -1.22 -5.59
N GLN A 161 -12.69 -0.54 -6.25
CA GLN A 161 -11.70 -1.19 -7.12
C GLN A 161 -10.76 -2.12 -6.34
N ILE A 162 -10.40 -1.79 -5.11
CA ILE A 162 -9.63 -2.69 -4.24
C ILE A 162 -10.42 -3.98 -3.98
N LEU A 163 -11.71 -3.88 -3.64
CA LEU A 163 -12.55 -5.07 -3.38
C LEU A 163 -12.79 -5.92 -4.63
N GLU A 164 -12.79 -5.32 -5.81
CA GLU A 164 -13.03 -6.00 -7.08
C GLU A 164 -11.77 -6.71 -7.60
N HIS A 165 -10.59 -6.05 -7.51
CA HIS A 165 -9.39 -6.52 -8.19
C HIS A 165 -8.36 -7.20 -7.29
N ILE A 166 -8.32 -6.87 -5.99
CA ILE A 166 -7.38 -7.51 -5.07
C ILE A 166 -8.01 -8.79 -4.51
N PRO A 167 -7.38 -9.95 -4.70
CA PRO A 167 -7.91 -11.20 -4.18
C PRO A 167 -7.90 -11.23 -2.65
N ALA A 168 -8.87 -11.93 -2.07
CA ALA A 168 -8.86 -12.21 -0.64
C ALA A 168 -7.64 -13.11 -0.29
N PRO A 169 -7.06 -12.97 0.92
CA PRO A 169 -5.95 -13.82 1.34
C PRO A 169 -6.37 -15.28 1.38
N GLN A 170 -5.48 -16.17 0.92
CA GLN A 170 -5.71 -17.61 0.99
C GLN A 170 -5.73 -18.07 2.44
N GLN A 171 -6.77 -18.81 2.81
CA GLN A 171 -6.89 -19.43 4.13
C GLN A 171 -6.43 -20.89 4.04
N LEU A 172 -5.21 -21.15 4.53
CA LEU A 172 -4.67 -22.50 4.61
C LEU A 172 -4.90 -23.07 6.00
N GLU A 173 -5.50 -24.26 6.06
CA GLU A 173 -5.70 -24.98 7.32
C GLU A 173 -4.40 -25.67 7.78
N GLY A 174 -4.27 -25.87 9.09
CA GLY A 174 -3.17 -26.60 9.68
C GLY A 174 -2.57 -25.94 10.91
N THR A 175 -1.38 -26.38 11.30
CA THR A 175 -0.63 -25.81 12.42
C THR A 175 -0.34 -24.33 12.16
N PRO A 176 -0.61 -23.44 13.12
CA PRO A 176 -0.38 -22.02 12.96
C PRO A 176 1.05 -21.68 12.52
N GLN A 177 1.16 -20.88 11.49
CA GLN A 177 2.43 -20.38 10.98
C GLN A 177 2.31 -18.92 10.62
N MET A 178 3.15 -18.09 11.22
CA MET A 178 3.23 -16.65 10.98
C MET A 178 4.64 -16.26 10.57
N LEU A 179 4.78 -15.56 9.48
CA LEU A 179 6.03 -14.90 9.11
C LEU A 179 6.10 -13.54 9.80
N ILE A 180 7.07 -13.36 10.69
CA ILE A 180 7.33 -12.07 11.35
C ILE A 180 8.19 -11.23 10.40
N THR A 181 7.70 -10.06 10.04
CA THR A 181 8.34 -9.13 9.10
C THR A 181 8.94 -7.93 9.79
N SER A 182 8.35 -7.49 10.90
CA SER A 182 8.89 -6.40 11.70
C SER A 182 8.62 -6.60 13.19
N LEU A 183 9.40 -5.92 14.01
CA LEU A 183 9.25 -5.87 15.45
C LEU A 183 8.96 -4.45 15.88
N ASP A 184 8.01 -4.29 16.76
CA ASP A 184 7.68 -3.03 17.42
C ASP A 184 7.78 -3.20 18.93
N TYR A 185 7.66 -2.12 19.69
CA TYR A 185 7.72 -2.14 21.13
C TYR A 185 6.74 -1.14 21.75
N SER A 186 6.03 -1.61 22.75
CA SER A 186 5.16 -0.77 23.57
C SER A 186 5.59 -0.88 25.05
N ILE A 187 5.59 0.24 25.76
CA ILE A 187 5.87 0.25 27.19
C ILE A 187 4.84 -0.53 28.01
N TYR A 188 3.64 -0.77 27.44
CA TYR A 188 2.55 -1.47 28.11
C TYR A 188 2.53 -2.96 27.81
N THR A 189 2.83 -3.37 26.57
CA THR A 189 2.71 -4.74 26.11
C THR A 189 4.07 -5.42 25.85
N GLY A 190 5.15 -4.65 25.86
CA GLY A 190 6.49 -5.13 25.55
C GLY A 190 6.73 -5.27 24.05
N ARG A 191 7.40 -6.33 23.63
CA ARG A 191 7.71 -6.59 22.21
C ARG A 191 6.46 -6.99 21.44
N ILE A 192 6.26 -6.39 20.28
CA ILE A 192 5.17 -6.65 19.36
C ILE A 192 5.77 -7.21 18.08
N ALA A 193 5.32 -8.41 17.68
CA ALA A 193 5.68 -8.99 16.39
C ALA A 193 4.59 -8.68 15.37
N VAL A 194 4.98 -8.07 14.26
CA VAL A 194 4.08 -7.76 13.14
C VAL A 194 4.41 -8.68 11.98
N GLY A 195 3.40 -9.25 11.34
CA GLY A 195 3.61 -10.16 10.23
C GLY A 195 2.32 -10.75 9.68
N ARG A 196 2.46 -11.69 8.76
CA ARG A 196 1.36 -12.38 8.09
C ARG A 196 1.20 -13.81 8.62
N VAL A 197 -0.02 -14.17 8.98
CA VAL A 197 -0.39 -15.56 9.26
C VAL A 197 -0.60 -16.26 7.91
N HIS A 198 0.28 -17.20 7.57
CA HIS A 198 0.20 -17.95 6.33
C HIS A 198 -0.70 -19.18 6.44
N ARG A 199 -0.80 -19.76 7.63
CA ARG A 199 -1.56 -20.99 7.85
C ARG A 199 -2.11 -21.04 9.28
N GLY A 200 -3.25 -21.68 9.44
CA GLY A 200 -3.90 -21.92 10.72
C GLY A 200 -4.45 -20.64 11.36
N THR A 201 -4.73 -20.72 12.65
CA THR A 201 -5.34 -19.63 13.42
C THR A 201 -4.53 -19.36 14.68
N ILE A 202 -4.19 -18.09 14.92
CA ILE A 202 -3.56 -17.63 16.16
C ILE A 202 -4.65 -17.06 17.08
N ARG A 203 -4.61 -17.42 18.36
CA ARG A 203 -5.57 -16.97 19.37
C ARG A 203 -4.83 -16.40 20.57
N GLU A 204 -5.48 -15.51 21.29
CA GLU A 204 -4.97 -14.98 22.55
C GLU A 204 -4.65 -16.09 23.56
N GLY A 205 -3.54 -15.98 24.27
CA GLY A 205 -3.06 -16.99 25.24
C GLY A 205 -2.48 -18.26 24.64
N MET A 206 -2.33 -18.34 23.31
CA MET A 206 -1.77 -19.50 22.64
C MET A 206 -0.26 -19.58 22.83
N ASN A 207 0.26 -20.79 23.15
CA ASN A 207 1.69 -21.04 23.15
C ASN A 207 2.20 -21.17 21.69
N VAL A 208 3.22 -20.42 21.34
CA VAL A 208 3.87 -20.44 20.03
C VAL A 208 5.36 -20.68 20.17
N THR A 209 5.97 -21.31 19.18
CA THR A 209 7.42 -21.47 19.09
C THR A 209 7.96 -20.48 18.06
N ILE A 210 9.03 -19.77 18.41
CA ILE A 210 9.77 -18.90 17.49
C ILE A 210 10.96 -19.71 16.98
N ALA A 211 11.10 -19.82 15.67
CA ALA A 211 12.18 -20.52 14.99
C ALA A 211 13.10 -19.52 14.28
#